data_f49316c6829775925d0cb48724b4ac4f
#
_entry.id   f49316c6829775925d0cb48724b4ac4f
#
_cell.length_a   1.000
_cell.length_b   1.000
_cell.length_c   1.000
_cell.angle_alpha   90.00
_cell.angle_beta   90.00
_cell.angle_gamma   90.00
#
_symmetry.space_group_name_H-M   'P 1'
#
loop_
_entity.id
_entity.type
_entity.pdbx_description
1 polymer ?
#
loop_
_entity_poly.entity_id
_entity_poly.type
_entity_poly.pdbx_seq_one_letter_code
_entity_poly.pdbx_strand_id
1 'polypeptide(L)' 'MVQVDAWGKAAECERAMQIVADPERRIILSSLRSVWVALGNNLSFLEAPKQAAQLSNIAQIHTELMSVCKNAMH' A
#
# COMPACT_ATOMS: atom_id res chain seq x y z
N MET A 1 -16.80 11.02 3.27
CA MET A 1 -15.40 10.99 3.78
C MET A 1 -14.75 9.69 3.35
N VAL A 2 -13.60 9.80 2.73
CA VAL A 2 -12.88 8.61 2.26
C VAL A 2 -11.97 8.11 3.38
N GLN A 3 -12.17 6.88 3.81
CA GLN A 3 -11.28 6.24 4.78
C GLN A 3 -10.27 5.39 4.03
N VAL A 4 -9.02 5.43 4.49
CA VAL A 4 -7.99 4.56 3.96
C VAL A 4 -8.24 3.15 4.53
N ASP A 5 -8.39 2.19 3.63
CA ASP A 5 -8.59 0.79 3.98
C ASP A 5 -7.31 0.01 3.68
N ALA A 6 -6.67 -0.50 4.72
CA ALA A 6 -5.42 -1.23 4.58
C ALA A 6 -5.58 -2.46 3.66
N TRP A 7 -6.69 -3.19 3.80
CA TRP A 7 -6.96 -4.36 2.98
C TRP A 7 -7.23 -3.98 1.53
N GLY A 8 -7.95 -2.87 1.31
CA GLY A 8 -8.18 -2.34 -0.03
C GLY A 8 -6.89 -1.91 -0.70
N LYS A 9 -5.99 -1.29 0.07
CA LYS A 9 -4.67 -0.88 -0.45
C LYS A 9 -3.81 -2.09 -0.79
N ALA A 10 -3.85 -3.14 0.02
CA ALA A 10 -3.15 -4.40 -0.28
C ALA A 10 -3.66 -4.99 -1.60
N ALA A 11 -4.97 -4.96 -1.82
CA ALA A 11 -5.57 -5.44 -3.08
C ALA A 11 -5.13 -4.60 -4.28
N GLU A 12 -4.99 -3.28 -4.10
CA GLU A 12 -4.46 -2.41 -5.15
C GLU A 12 -3.03 -2.80 -5.53
N CYS A 13 -2.20 -3.13 -4.54
CA CYS A 13 -0.84 -3.59 -4.80
C CYS A 13 -0.84 -4.89 -5.60
N GLU A 14 -1.71 -5.83 -5.27
CA GLU A 14 -1.82 -7.08 -6.01
C GLU A 14 -2.22 -6.85 -7.46
N ARG A 15 -3.19 -5.99 -7.70
CA ARG A 15 -3.62 -5.67 -9.07
C ARG A 15 -2.48 -5.02 -9.86
N ALA A 16 -1.74 -4.12 -9.23
CA ALA A 16 -0.59 -3.49 -9.88
C ALA A 16 0.50 -4.50 -10.21
N MET A 17 0.74 -5.48 -9.33
CA MET A 17 1.73 -6.52 -9.57
C MET A 17 1.40 -7.36 -10.81
N GLN A 18 0.13 -7.52 -11.14
CA GLN A 18 -0.29 -8.28 -12.32
C GLN A 18 -0.03 -7.52 -13.61
N ILE A 19 0.05 -6.19 -13.53
CA ILE A 19 0.24 -5.33 -14.70
C ILE A 19 1.71 -5.02 -14.93
N VAL A 20 2.48 -4.85 -13.86
CA VAL A 20 3.89 -4.47 -13.93
C VAL A 20 4.74 -5.68 -14.29
N ALA A 21 5.49 -5.56 -15.39
CA ALA A 21 6.34 -6.65 -15.88
C ALA A 21 7.72 -6.68 -15.22
N ASP A 22 8.21 -5.53 -14.75
CA ASP A 22 9.55 -5.41 -14.18
C ASP A 22 9.65 -6.13 -12.83
N PRO A 23 10.57 -7.13 -12.69
CA PRO A 23 10.69 -7.89 -11.44
C PRO A 23 11.01 -7.02 -10.22
N GLU A 24 11.85 -6.00 -10.37
CA GLU A 24 12.20 -5.13 -9.24
C GLU A 24 10.98 -4.35 -8.73
N ARG A 25 10.16 -3.84 -9.65
CA ARG A 25 8.95 -3.12 -9.27
C ARG A 25 7.92 -4.04 -8.64
N ARG A 26 7.84 -5.28 -9.12
CA ARG A 26 6.96 -6.28 -8.51
C ARG A 26 7.38 -6.58 -7.08
N ILE A 27 8.69 -6.63 -6.80
CA ILE A 27 9.20 -6.82 -5.44
C ILE A 27 8.81 -5.64 -4.55
N ILE A 28 8.93 -4.41 -5.05
CA ILE A 28 8.52 -3.22 -4.31
C ILE A 28 7.04 -3.29 -3.96
N LEU A 29 6.21 -3.63 -4.94
CA LEU A 29 4.76 -3.74 -4.74
C LEU A 29 4.41 -4.86 -3.76
N SER A 30 5.12 -5.98 -3.83
CA SER A 30 4.94 -7.09 -2.90
C SER A 30 5.27 -6.67 -1.46
N SER A 31 6.35 -5.92 -1.29
CA SER A 31 6.74 -5.40 0.02
C SER A 31 5.71 -4.42 0.56
N LEU A 32 5.21 -3.53 -0.29
CA LEU A 32 4.17 -2.58 0.09
C LEU A 32 2.88 -3.30 0.49
N ARG A 33 2.50 -4.32 -0.27
CA ARG A 33 1.35 -5.16 0.07
C ARG A 33 1.51 -5.78 1.46
N SER A 34 2.69 -6.30 1.75
CA SER A 34 2.97 -6.92 3.05
C SER A 34 2.84 -5.91 4.18
N VAL A 35 3.27 -4.67 3.97
CA VAL A 35 3.11 -3.59 4.95
C VAL A 35 1.63 -3.33 5.21
N TRP A 36 0.81 -3.25 4.14
CA TRP A 36 -0.62 -3.03 4.30
C TRP A 36 -1.31 -4.17 5.04
N VAL A 37 -0.95 -5.41 4.73
CA VAL A 37 -1.52 -6.59 5.41
C VAL A 37 -1.14 -6.57 6.89
N ALA A 38 0.12 -6.30 7.21
CA ALA A 38 0.58 -6.22 8.59
C ALA A 38 -0.14 -5.11 9.35
N LEU A 39 -0.31 -3.95 8.72
CA LEU A 39 -1.03 -2.84 9.33
C LEU A 39 -2.50 -3.22 9.57
N GLY A 40 -3.15 -3.83 8.57
CA GLY A 40 -4.53 -4.27 8.70
C GLY A 40 -4.74 -5.23 9.86
N ASN A 41 -3.79 -6.15 10.05
CA ASN A 41 -3.85 -7.11 11.16
C ASN A 41 -3.65 -6.47 12.52
N ASN A 42 -2.95 -5.34 12.59
CA ASN A 42 -2.56 -4.72 13.85
C ASN A 42 -3.34 -3.47 14.22
N LEU A 43 -4.20 -2.97 13.33
CA LEU A 43 -4.93 -1.73 13.58
C LEU A 43 -5.77 -1.78 14.85
N SER A 44 -6.37 -2.94 15.15
CA SER A 44 -7.23 -3.08 16.32
C SER A 44 -6.48 -2.91 17.65
N PHE A 45 -5.16 -3.01 17.64
CA PHE A 45 -4.33 -2.83 18.83
C PHE A 45 -3.89 -1.38 19.02
N LEU A 46 -4.21 -0.49 18.08
CA LEU A 46 -3.81 0.91 18.14
C LEU A 46 -4.98 1.78 18.53
N GLU A 47 -4.70 2.85 19.28
CA GLU A 47 -5.68 3.88 19.56
C GLU A 47 -6.04 4.62 18.27
N ALA A 48 -7.26 5.16 18.20
CA ALA A 48 -7.78 5.79 16.99
C ALA A 48 -6.85 6.85 16.39
N PRO A 49 -6.24 7.78 17.16
CA PRO A 49 -5.32 8.75 16.56
C PRO A 49 -4.09 8.10 15.95
N LYS A 50 -3.59 7.03 16.57
CA LYS A 50 -2.44 6.30 16.03
C LYS A 50 -2.80 5.53 14.77
N GLN A 51 -4.01 4.96 14.73
CA GLN A 51 -4.50 4.30 13.52
C GLN A 51 -4.52 5.27 12.34
N ALA A 52 -5.08 6.45 12.55
CA ALA A 52 -5.18 7.47 11.51
C ALA A 52 -3.79 7.91 11.03
N ALA A 53 -2.86 8.11 11.96
CA ALA A 53 -1.51 8.53 11.64
C ALA A 53 -0.77 7.46 10.80
N GLN A 54 -0.87 6.19 11.20
CA GLN A 54 -0.23 5.11 10.47
C GLN A 54 -0.82 4.94 9.07
N LEU A 55 -2.14 4.95 8.97
CA LEU A 55 -2.82 4.85 7.69
C LEU A 55 -2.41 5.98 6.75
N SER A 56 -2.36 7.20 7.26
CA SER A 56 -1.98 8.37 6.46
C SER A 56 -0.54 8.25 5.97
N ASN A 57 0.39 7.88 6.85
CA ASN A 57 1.81 7.76 6.49
C ASN A 57 2.03 6.69 5.43
N ILE A 58 1.44 5.52 5.60
CA ILE A 58 1.61 4.43 4.64
C ILE A 58 0.88 4.75 3.33
N ALA A 59 -0.28 5.42 3.40
CA ALA A 59 -1.01 5.82 2.20
C ALA A 59 -0.19 6.80 1.35
N GLN A 60 0.55 7.70 1.97
CA GLN A 60 1.41 8.63 1.25
C GLN A 60 2.52 7.88 0.52
N ILE A 61 3.18 6.94 1.21
CA ILE A 61 4.22 6.10 0.62
C ILE A 61 3.63 5.28 -0.53
N HIS A 62 2.45 4.71 -0.32
CA HIS A 62 1.74 3.94 -1.34
C HIS A 62 1.53 4.76 -2.61
N THR A 63 1.03 5.99 -2.47
CA THR A 63 0.78 6.87 -3.61
C THR A 63 2.08 7.17 -4.37
N GLU A 64 3.16 7.46 -3.64
CA GLU A 64 4.44 7.75 -4.26
C GLU A 64 5.01 6.54 -5.00
N LEU A 65 4.96 5.36 -4.39
CA LEU A 65 5.47 4.14 -5.02
C LEU A 65 4.63 3.73 -6.23
N MET A 66 3.31 3.88 -6.14
CA MET A 66 2.43 3.60 -7.26
C MET A 66 2.72 4.51 -8.44
N SER A 67 2.97 5.79 -8.17
CA SER A 67 3.31 6.75 -9.21
C SER A 67 4.60 6.35 -9.93
N VAL A 68 5.63 5.99 -9.17
CA VAL A 68 6.91 5.54 -9.74
C VAL A 68 6.71 4.30 -10.59
N CYS A 69 5.98 3.31 -10.08
CA CYS A 69 5.77 2.05 -10.81
C CYS A 69 4.97 2.27 -12.10
N LYS A 70 3.95 3.12 -12.05
CA LYS A 70 3.12 3.40 -13.23
C LYS A 70 3.88 4.21 -14.28
N ASN A 71 4.65 5.21 -13.85
CA ASN A 71 5.40 6.05 -14.78
C ASN A 71 6.44 5.26 -15.55
N ALA A 72 6.95 4.21 -14.95
CA ALA A 72 7.98 3.38 -15.58
C ALA A 72 7.41 2.37 -16.57
N MET A 73 6.10 2.32 -16.74
CA MET A 73 5.45 1.43 -17.71
C MET A 73 5.33 2.02 -19.11
N HIS A 74 5.82 3.22 -19.31
CA HIS A 74 5.82 3.87 -20.63
C HIS A 74 6.98 3.42 -21.50
#